data_6b7dd2dac66ba25118c4b3554c7f3c6d
#
_entry.id   6b7dd2dac66ba25118c4b3554c7f3c6d
#
_cell.length_a   1.000
_cell.length_b   1.000
_cell.length_c   1.000
_cell.angle_alpha   90.00
_cell.angle_beta   90.00
_cell.angle_gamma   90.00
#
_symmetry.space_group_name_H-M   'P 1'
#
loop_
_entity.id
_entity.type
_entity.pdbx_description
1 polymer ?
#
loop_
_entity_poly.entity_id
_entity_poly.type
_entity_poly.pdbx_seq_one_letter_code
_entity_poly.pdbx_strand_id
1 'polypeptide(L)'
;LWKMQTTGEFDFYEIEYQLGTEPFRYYFEIKKGTEICYFSRYGVTYRAEEYYSFIIQPGFSTPEWAKGAVMYQIFVDRFYNGDPTNDVEDDEYIYIGAPCKKIKDWSQAPASMDIRNFYGGDLQGVIDKLDYLQDLGIEVIYFNPLFVSPSNHKYDIQDYDYIDPHYGKIVVDDGEVLPKGAKDNIHATKYQQRTGDLRNLEASNQLFAKLVDAMHQRGMKVILDGVFNHCGSFNKWMDRERIYEPQPDYPKGAYVSAQSPYRSFFLFHNNQDSAWPYNGTYDGWW
;
A
#
# COMPACT_ATOMS: atom_id res chain seq x y z
N LEU A 1 -14.83 20.75 34.24
CA LEU A 1 -13.43 20.49 34.61
C LEU A 1 -13.12 21.14 35.96
N TRP A 2 -12.44 20.44 36.85
CA TRP A 2 -11.90 21.01 38.07
C TRP A 2 -10.35 21.01 38.01
N LYS A 3 -9.77 22.04 38.61
CA LYS A 3 -8.33 22.19 38.67
C LYS A 3 -7.76 21.24 39.73
N MET A 4 -6.88 20.34 39.33
CA MET A 4 -6.28 19.35 40.21
C MET A 4 -4.94 19.82 40.79
N GLN A 5 -4.09 20.39 39.95
CA GLN A 5 -2.71 20.70 40.32
C GLN A 5 -2.18 21.89 39.50
N THR A 6 -1.25 22.62 40.08
CA THR A 6 -0.38 23.58 39.38
C THR A 6 1.05 23.14 39.56
N THR A 7 1.80 22.99 38.46
CA THR A 7 3.23 22.73 38.49
C THR A 7 3.96 23.70 37.55
N GLY A 8 4.80 24.57 38.12
CA GLY A 8 5.51 25.57 37.33
C GLY A 8 4.54 26.47 36.58
N GLU A 9 4.61 26.44 35.23
CA GLU A 9 3.79 27.25 34.34
C GLU A 9 2.48 26.61 33.91
N PHE A 10 2.17 25.38 34.38
CA PHE A 10 1.01 24.61 33.92
C PHE A 10 -0.02 24.38 35.02
N ASP A 11 -1.28 24.53 34.63
CA ASP A 11 -2.45 24.13 35.40
C ASP A 11 -3.05 22.85 34.82
N PHE A 12 -3.24 21.84 35.66
CA PHE A 12 -3.84 20.56 35.27
C PHE A 12 -5.30 20.53 35.68
N TYR A 13 -6.17 20.14 34.72
CA TYR A 13 -7.61 20.02 34.92
C TYR A 13 -8.07 18.61 34.64
N GLU A 14 -9.04 18.12 35.37
CA GLU A 14 -9.60 16.80 35.26
C GLU A 14 -11.12 16.84 35.20
N ILE A 15 -11.70 15.83 34.57
CA ILE A 15 -13.12 15.52 34.61
C ILE A 15 -13.30 14.01 34.48
N GLU A 16 -14.14 13.43 35.31
CA GLU A 16 -14.62 12.06 35.15
C GLU A 16 -15.94 12.08 34.40
N TYR A 17 -16.05 11.23 33.40
CA TYR A 17 -17.27 11.08 32.60
C TYR A 17 -17.56 9.60 32.37
N GLN A 18 -18.77 9.16 32.74
CA GLN A 18 -19.20 7.78 32.48
C GLN A 18 -19.64 7.64 31.04
N LEU A 19 -18.84 6.91 30.24
CA LEU A 19 -19.14 6.66 28.83
C LEU A 19 -20.26 5.63 28.70
N GLY A 20 -21.16 5.86 27.73
CA GLY A 20 -22.12 4.88 27.25
C GLY A 20 -21.49 3.92 26.22
N THR A 21 -22.31 3.38 25.31
CA THR A 21 -21.88 2.50 24.21
C THR A 21 -21.55 3.28 22.93
N GLU A 22 -22.04 4.50 22.82
CA GLU A 22 -21.89 5.33 21.64
C GLU A 22 -20.61 6.17 21.66
N PRO A 23 -20.03 6.52 20.50
CA PRO A 23 -18.87 7.40 20.41
C PRO A 23 -19.12 8.73 21.15
N PHE A 24 -18.23 9.07 22.06
CA PHE A 24 -18.29 10.33 22.80
C PHE A 24 -17.42 11.37 22.13
N ARG A 25 -18.05 12.46 21.68
CA ARG A 25 -17.38 13.58 21.01
C ARG A 25 -17.26 14.75 21.96
N TYR A 26 -16.11 15.42 22.00
CA TYR A 26 -15.87 16.57 22.85
C TYR A 26 -14.85 17.54 22.27
N TYR A 27 -14.88 18.76 22.75
CA TYR A 27 -13.85 19.79 22.58
C TYR A 27 -13.78 20.60 23.87
N PHE A 28 -12.73 21.41 24.02
CA PHE A 28 -12.60 22.29 25.18
C PHE A 28 -12.95 23.72 24.79
N GLU A 29 -13.82 24.35 25.58
CA GLU A 29 -14.05 25.79 25.55
C GLU A 29 -13.19 26.44 26.61
N ILE A 30 -12.32 27.38 26.22
CA ILE A 30 -11.37 28.08 27.09
C ILE A 30 -11.80 29.54 27.13
N LYS A 31 -12.07 30.05 28.34
CA LYS A 31 -12.50 31.43 28.58
C LYS A 31 -11.47 32.17 29.41
N LYS A 32 -11.09 33.38 28.94
CA LYS A 32 -10.24 34.32 29.69
C LYS A 32 -10.86 35.75 29.62
N GLY A 33 -11.55 36.15 30.69
CA GLY A 33 -12.33 37.37 30.65
C GLY A 33 -13.46 37.29 29.63
N THR A 34 -13.44 38.16 28.63
CA THR A 34 -14.40 38.16 27.51
C THR A 34 -13.98 37.36 26.30
N GLU A 35 -12.73 36.90 26.29
CA GLU A 35 -12.17 36.09 25.19
C GLU A 35 -12.59 34.63 25.34
N ILE A 36 -12.99 34.02 24.23
CA ILE A 36 -13.37 32.61 24.15
C ILE A 36 -12.61 32.00 22.98
N CYS A 37 -11.98 30.84 23.20
CA CYS A 37 -11.45 30.00 22.14
C CYS A 37 -11.81 28.52 22.40
N TYR A 38 -11.65 27.70 21.37
CA TYR A 38 -11.98 26.28 21.40
C TYR A 38 -10.75 25.46 21.04
N PHE A 39 -10.49 24.39 21.78
CA PHE A 39 -9.41 23.44 21.50
C PHE A 39 -10.00 22.10 21.10
N SER A 40 -9.61 21.65 19.92
CA SER A 40 -10.07 20.41 19.29
C SER A 40 -8.90 19.67 18.64
N ARG A 41 -9.14 18.60 17.87
CA ARG A 41 -8.12 17.92 17.07
C ARG A 41 -7.39 18.83 16.07
N TYR A 42 -8.07 19.89 15.63
CA TYR A 42 -7.46 20.87 14.71
C TYR A 42 -6.49 21.83 15.41
N GLY A 43 -6.55 21.91 16.75
CA GLY A 43 -5.85 22.87 17.56
C GLY A 43 -6.78 23.95 18.12
N VAL A 44 -6.25 25.16 18.35
CA VAL A 44 -7.01 26.30 18.91
C VAL A 44 -7.68 27.08 17.80
N THR A 45 -8.99 27.31 17.94
CA THR A 45 -9.83 28.07 17.00
C THR A 45 -10.75 29.03 17.75
N TYR A 46 -11.31 30.05 17.05
CA TYR A 46 -12.31 30.97 17.62
C TYR A 46 -13.75 30.54 17.34
N ARG A 47 -13.96 29.35 16.73
CA ARG A 47 -15.26 28.74 16.48
C ARG A 47 -15.20 27.28 16.82
N ALA A 48 -16.26 26.76 17.46
CA ALA A 48 -16.43 25.34 17.65
C ALA A 48 -16.86 24.68 16.34
N GLU A 49 -16.14 23.66 15.88
CA GLU A 49 -16.46 22.86 14.69
C GLU A 49 -16.55 21.39 15.10
N GLU A 50 -17.76 20.83 15.06
CA GLU A 50 -18.02 19.44 15.49
C GLU A 50 -17.19 18.41 14.73
N TYR A 51 -16.89 18.65 13.45
CA TYR A 51 -16.07 17.77 12.63
C TYR A 51 -14.68 17.52 13.24
N TYR A 52 -14.13 18.52 13.92
CA TYR A 52 -12.82 18.42 14.57
C TYR A 52 -12.86 18.06 16.05
N SER A 53 -14.01 17.64 16.59
CA SER A 53 -14.09 17.16 17.97
C SER A 53 -13.12 16.00 18.23
N PHE A 54 -12.58 15.93 19.45
CA PHE A 54 -11.98 14.69 19.94
C PHE A 54 -13.05 13.62 20.03
N ILE A 55 -12.68 12.37 19.85
CA ILE A 55 -13.60 11.22 19.88
C ILE A 55 -13.03 10.18 20.81
N ILE A 56 -13.83 9.73 21.77
CA ILE A 56 -13.57 8.52 22.54
C ILE A 56 -14.54 7.45 22.04
N GLN A 57 -14.00 6.33 21.58
CA GLN A 57 -14.80 5.18 21.15
C GLN A 57 -14.89 4.18 22.30
N PRO A 58 -16.06 4.01 22.97
CA PRO A 58 -16.20 3.03 24.02
C PRO A 58 -15.90 1.61 23.53
N GLY A 59 -15.26 0.81 24.37
CA GLY A 59 -14.89 -0.56 24.03
C GLY A 59 -13.70 -0.70 23.07
N PHE A 60 -13.15 0.41 22.53
CA PHE A 60 -11.92 0.36 21.78
C PHE A 60 -10.70 0.21 22.69
N SER A 61 -9.86 -0.76 22.39
CA SER A 61 -8.56 -0.92 23.06
C SER A 61 -7.48 -1.24 22.02
N THR A 62 -6.32 -0.64 22.18
CA THR A 62 -5.14 -1.03 21.40
C THR A 62 -4.64 -2.39 21.90
N PRO A 63 -4.35 -3.34 21.00
CA PRO A 63 -3.76 -4.62 21.40
C PRO A 63 -2.49 -4.43 22.25
N GLU A 64 -2.32 -5.23 23.29
CA GLU A 64 -1.18 -5.07 24.20
C GLU A 64 0.18 -5.18 23.49
N TRP A 65 0.28 -6.06 22.50
CA TRP A 65 1.52 -6.22 21.72
C TRP A 65 1.93 -4.96 20.92
N ALA A 66 0.96 -4.08 20.61
CA ALA A 66 1.25 -2.85 19.84
C ALA A 66 1.72 -1.69 20.72
N LYS A 67 1.49 -1.79 22.06
CA LYS A 67 1.85 -0.74 23.01
C LYS A 67 3.35 -0.73 23.25
N GLY A 68 4.04 0.28 22.72
CA GLY A 68 5.49 0.42 22.87
C GLY A 68 6.34 -0.49 21.98
N ALA A 69 5.72 -1.22 21.04
CA ALA A 69 6.45 -2.09 20.11
C ALA A 69 7.38 -1.31 19.18
N VAL A 70 8.58 -1.83 18.96
CA VAL A 70 9.53 -1.30 17.99
C VAL A 70 9.14 -1.78 16.60
N MET A 71 8.67 -0.83 15.76
CA MET A 71 8.19 -1.12 14.42
C MET A 71 9.19 -0.67 13.36
N TYR A 72 9.44 -1.53 12.36
CA TYR A 72 10.29 -1.24 11.21
C TYR A 72 9.48 -1.32 9.92
N GLN A 73 9.45 -0.23 9.15
CA GLN A 73 8.80 -0.21 7.84
C GLN A 73 9.78 -0.65 6.76
N ILE A 74 9.36 -1.59 5.91
CA ILE A 74 10.17 -2.09 4.78
C ILE A 74 9.54 -1.68 3.45
N PHE A 75 10.31 -0.91 2.67
CA PHE A 75 10.11 -0.75 1.23
C PHE A 75 10.91 -1.87 0.54
N VAL A 76 10.24 -2.94 0.12
CA VAL A 76 10.87 -4.22 -0.24
C VAL A 76 11.88 -4.08 -1.37
N ASP A 77 11.54 -3.38 -2.47
CA ASP A 77 12.46 -3.14 -3.60
C ASP A 77 13.83 -2.57 -3.17
N ARG A 78 13.87 -1.86 -2.02
CA ARG A 78 15.04 -1.14 -1.53
C ARG A 78 15.67 -1.76 -0.28
N PHE A 79 15.29 -2.98 0.07
CA PHE A 79 15.76 -3.61 1.31
C PHE A 79 16.93 -4.58 1.07
N TYR A 80 16.70 -5.70 0.42
CA TYR A 80 17.73 -6.68 0.11
C TYR A 80 17.25 -7.63 -0.99
N ASN A 81 18.10 -7.92 -1.99
CA ASN A 81 17.82 -8.88 -3.05
C ASN A 81 18.29 -10.27 -2.61
N GLY A 82 17.37 -11.18 -2.40
CA GLY A 82 17.63 -12.57 -1.99
C GLY A 82 17.49 -13.58 -3.13
N ASP A 83 16.70 -13.26 -4.16
CA ASP A 83 16.47 -14.10 -5.34
C ASP A 83 16.55 -13.28 -6.65
N PRO A 84 17.74 -13.10 -7.24
CA PRO A 84 17.89 -12.33 -8.47
C PRO A 84 17.09 -12.88 -9.68
N THR A 85 16.50 -14.06 -9.58
CA THR A 85 15.72 -14.66 -10.67
C THR A 85 14.32 -14.05 -10.81
N ASN A 86 13.85 -13.33 -9.80
CA ASN A 86 12.57 -12.63 -9.82
C ASN A 86 12.69 -11.14 -10.18
N ASP A 87 13.90 -10.63 -10.39
CA ASP A 87 14.15 -9.22 -10.71
C ASP A 87 13.36 -8.75 -11.95
N VAL A 88 12.82 -7.53 -11.87
CA VAL A 88 12.31 -6.84 -13.08
C VAL A 88 13.47 -6.64 -14.06
N GLU A 89 13.26 -6.99 -15.33
CA GLU A 89 14.25 -6.81 -16.39
C GLU A 89 14.11 -5.45 -17.09
N ASP A 90 15.18 -4.98 -17.73
CA ASP A 90 15.12 -3.81 -18.60
C ASP A 90 14.11 -4.07 -19.75
N ASP A 91 13.26 -3.09 -20.02
CA ASP A 91 12.24 -3.17 -21.09
C ASP A 91 11.18 -4.28 -20.89
N GLU A 92 10.97 -4.81 -19.69
CA GLU A 92 9.98 -5.84 -19.44
C GLU A 92 8.55 -5.33 -19.72
N TYR A 93 8.27 -4.06 -19.41
CA TYR A 93 7.02 -3.37 -19.72
C TYR A 93 7.21 -1.84 -19.71
N ILE A 94 6.18 -1.11 -20.19
CA ILE A 94 6.12 0.35 -20.14
C ILE A 94 5.18 0.76 -19.01
N TYR A 95 5.63 1.66 -18.14
CA TYR A 95 4.81 2.28 -17.11
C TYR A 95 5.00 3.80 -17.12
N ILE A 96 3.88 4.55 -17.12
CA ILE A 96 3.86 6.02 -17.23
C ILE A 96 4.79 6.51 -18.38
N GLY A 97 4.53 5.98 -19.59
CA GLY A 97 5.14 6.44 -20.83
C GLY A 97 6.62 6.10 -21.02
N ALA A 98 7.23 5.28 -20.17
CA ALA A 98 8.60 4.83 -20.35
C ALA A 98 8.82 3.39 -19.86
N PRO A 99 9.81 2.66 -20.42
CA PRO A 99 10.11 1.30 -19.99
C PRO A 99 10.65 1.25 -18.56
N CYS A 100 10.36 0.13 -17.88
CA CYS A 100 10.95 -0.19 -16.59
C CYS A 100 12.46 -0.51 -16.73
N LYS A 101 13.19 -0.40 -15.62
CA LYS A 101 14.63 -0.60 -15.57
C LYS A 101 15.08 -1.34 -14.33
N LYS A 102 16.01 -2.27 -14.50
CA LYS A 102 16.78 -2.87 -13.43
C LYS A 102 17.93 -1.95 -13.04
N ILE A 103 18.04 -1.57 -11.80
CA ILE A 103 19.19 -0.86 -11.24
C ILE A 103 20.23 -1.90 -10.79
N LYS A 104 21.41 -1.85 -11.40
CA LYS A 104 22.49 -2.81 -11.13
C LYS A 104 23.39 -2.40 -9.97
N ASP A 105 23.52 -1.10 -9.75
CA ASP A 105 24.34 -0.54 -8.69
C ASP A 105 23.45 0.00 -7.57
N TRP A 106 23.40 -0.69 -6.44
CA TRP A 106 22.62 -0.31 -5.27
C TRP A 106 23.09 0.98 -4.60
N SER A 107 24.30 1.46 -4.90
CA SER A 107 24.79 2.77 -4.44
C SER A 107 24.27 3.94 -5.28
N GLN A 108 23.63 3.68 -6.42
CA GLN A 108 23.05 4.69 -7.27
C GLN A 108 21.93 5.41 -6.53
N ALA A 109 21.96 6.75 -6.52
CA ALA A 109 20.88 7.55 -5.94
C ALA A 109 19.58 7.40 -6.75
N PRO A 110 18.41 7.37 -6.10
CA PRO A 110 17.11 7.35 -6.77
C PRO A 110 16.95 8.56 -7.72
N ALA A 111 16.33 8.32 -8.88
CA ALA A 111 16.00 9.36 -9.85
C ALA A 111 14.72 10.14 -9.44
N SER A 112 14.48 11.31 -10.03
CA SER A 112 13.28 12.11 -9.75
C SER A 112 11.96 11.43 -10.15
N MET A 113 11.99 10.56 -11.18
CA MET A 113 10.86 9.69 -11.60
C MET A 113 11.28 8.24 -11.47
N ASP A 114 11.40 7.80 -10.22
CA ASP A 114 12.02 6.56 -9.84
C ASP A 114 11.06 5.35 -9.79
N ILE A 115 9.77 5.59 -9.99
CA ILE A 115 8.68 4.61 -9.80
C ILE A 115 8.80 3.33 -10.67
N ARG A 116 9.57 3.37 -11.75
CA ARG A 116 9.82 2.27 -12.69
C ARG A 116 11.27 1.77 -12.69
N ASN A 117 12.08 2.22 -11.73
CA ASN A 117 13.45 1.77 -11.52
C ASN A 117 13.48 0.80 -10.36
N PHE A 118 13.91 -0.42 -10.59
CA PHE A 118 13.86 -1.51 -9.63
C PHE A 118 15.26 -1.89 -9.17
N TYR A 119 15.46 -1.97 -7.85
CA TYR A 119 16.71 -2.43 -7.25
C TYR A 119 16.68 -3.94 -7.00
N GLY A 120 15.49 -4.55 -7.01
CA GLY A 120 15.31 -5.99 -6.92
C GLY A 120 15.32 -6.53 -5.50
N GLY A 121 15.04 -5.72 -4.50
CA GLY A 121 14.73 -6.25 -3.17
C GLY A 121 13.45 -7.08 -3.20
N ASP A 122 13.42 -8.19 -2.45
CA ASP A 122 12.37 -9.19 -2.48
C ASP A 122 12.08 -9.83 -1.11
N LEU A 123 11.07 -10.69 -1.05
CA LEU A 123 10.66 -11.36 0.19
C LEU A 123 11.68 -12.41 0.66
N GLN A 124 12.43 -13.03 -0.26
CA GLN A 124 13.54 -13.90 0.11
C GLN A 124 14.64 -13.10 0.82
N GLY A 125 14.93 -11.90 0.32
CA GLY A 125 15.87 -10.98 0.97
C GLY A 125 15.43 -10.55 2.36
N VAL A 126 14.12 -10.37 2.58
CA VAL A 126 13.59 -10.12 3.93
C VAL A 126 13.80 -11.35 4.82
N ILE A 127 13.51 -12.56 4.33
CA ILE A 127 13.75 -13.82 5.07
C ILE A 127 15.23 -13.92 5.48
N ASP A 128 16.15 -13.65 4.56
CA ASP A 128 17.59 -13.71 4.79
C ASP A 128 18.10 -12.70 5.83
N LYS A 129 17.31 -11.65 6.07
CA LYS A 129 17.61 -10.57 7.03
C LYS A 129 16.83 -10.64 8.35
N LEU A 130 16.03 -11.69 8.57
CA LEU A 130 15.22 -11.78 9.79
C LEU A 130 16.07 -11.82 11.07
N ASP A 131 17.21 -12.48 11.06
CA ASP A 131 18.09 -12.53 12.24
C ASP A 131 18.68 -11.14 12.52
N TYR A 132 19.10 -10.40 11.47
CA TYR A 132 19.53 -9.00 11.63
C TYR A 132 18.42 -8.11 12.22
N LEU A 133 17.18 -8.25 11.75
CA LEU A 133 16.06 -7.48 12.28
C LEU A 133 15.72 -7.85 13.72
N GLN A 134 15.85 -9.13 14.09
CA GLN A 134 15.67 -9.60 15.44
C GLN A 134 16.78 -9.06 16.37
N ASP A 135 18.03 -9.09 15.95
CA ASP A 135 19.18 -8.55 16.73
C ASP A 135 19.07 -7.02 16.90
N LEU A 136 18.44 -6.32 15.95
CA LEU A 136 18.14 -4.89 16.03
C LEU A 136 17.00 -4.60 17.03
N GLY A 137 16.29 -5.61 17.50
CA GLY A 137 15.20 -5.49 18.46
C GLY A 137 13.85 -5.15 17.81
N ILE A 138 13.65 -5.47 16.54
CA ILE A 138 12.39 -5.22 15.82
C ILE A 138 11.34 -6.25 16.27
N GLU A 139 10.18 -5.75 16.68
CA GLU A 139 9.05 -6.55 17.13
C GLU A 139 7.93 -6.63 16.09
N VAL A 140 7.83 -5.60 15.21
CA VAL A 140 6.79 -5.51 14.19
C VAL A 140 7.41 -5.05 12.87
N ILE A 141 7.14 -5.77 11.79
CA ILE A 141 7.47 -5.33 10.45
C ILE A 141 6.20 -4.84 9.75
N TYR A 142 6.24 -3.58 9.30
CA TYR A 142 5.24 -2.99 8.41
C TYR A 142 5.76 -3.02 6.98
N PHE A 143 5.11 -3.78 6.12
CA PHE A 143 5.45 -3.80 4.71
C PHE A 143 4.70 -2.69 3.95
N ASN A 144 5.41 -1.91 3.13
CA ASN A 144 4.78 -1.21 2.02
C ASN A 144 4.01 -2.24 1.18
N PRO A 145 3.04 -1.82 0.33
CA PRO A 145 2.24 -2.78 -0.42
C PRO A 145 3.09 -3.84 -1.13
N LEU A 146 2.63 -5.09 -1.10
CA LEU A 146 3.31 -6.26 -1.69
C LEU A 146 2.58 -6.85 -2.89
N PHE A 147 1.35 -6.39 -3.13
CA PHE A 147 0.47 -6.94 -4.18
C PHE A 147 1.01 -6.63 -5.58
N VAL A 148 0.56 -7.41 -6.56
CA VAL A 148 0.94 -7.21 -7.97
C VAL A 148 0.71 -5.76 -8.38
N SER A 149 1.75 -5.11 -8.89
CA SER A 149 1.72 -3.69 -9.26
C SER A 149 2.91 -3.33 -10.18
N PRO A 150 2.69 -2.43 -11.17
CA PRO A 150 3.73 -2.05 -12.11
C PRO A 150 4.79 -1.11 -11.55
N SER A 151 4.59 -0.50 -10.39
CA SER A 151 5.60 0.37 -9.77
C SER A 151 6.45 -0.36 -8.74
N ASN A 152 7.62 0.23 -8.43
CA ASN A 152 8.46 -0.26 -7.35
C ASN A 152 7.86 -0.05 -5.96
N HIS A 153 7.02 0.98 -5.76
CA HIS A 153 6.37 1.28 -4.48
C HIS A 153 5.07 0.49 -4.23
N LYS A 154 4.50 -0.12 -5.27
CA LYS A 154 3.30 -0.98 -5.22
C LYS A 154 2.00 -0.34 -4.71
N TYR A 155 1.90 1.01 -4.65
CA TYR A 155 0.64 1.69 -4.29
C TYR A 155 -0.38 1.74 -5.44
N ASP A 156 -0.04 1.34 -6.65
CA ASP A 156 -0.86 1.28 -7.85
C ASP A 156 -1.24 -0.17 -8.18
N ILE A 157 -2.01 -0.78 -7.28
CA ILE A 157 -2.27 -2.22 -7.28
C ILE A 157 -2.99 -2.66 -8.56
N GLN A 158 -2.42 -3.68 -9.20
CA GLN A 158 -2.93 -4.38 -10.37
C GLN A 158 -3.85 -5.55 -9.96
N ASP A 159 -3.41 -6.34 -8.98
CA ASP A 159 -4.17 -7.47 -8.45
C ASP A 159 -4.04 -7.54 -6.92
N TYR A 160 -5.17 -7.48 -6.22
CA TYR A 160 -5.22 -7.50 -4.75
C TYR A 160 -5.20 -8.92 -4.15
N ASP A 161 -5.34 -9.96 -4.96
CA ASP A 161 -5.46 -11.33 -4.46
C ASP A 161 -4.08 -12.00 -4.26
N TYR A 162 -3.03 -11.44 -4.90
CA TYR A 162 -1.73 -12.08 -4.95
C TYR A 162 -0.57 -11.13 -4.66
N ILE A 163 0.46 -11.68 -4.02
CA ILE A 163 1.78 -11.05 -3.88
C ILE A 163 2.43 -10.94 -5.26
N ASP A 164 3.07 -9.80 -5.53
CA ASP A 164 3.79 -9.58 -6.79
C ASP A 164 4.92 -10.60 -6.97
N PRO A 165 4.95 -11.36 -8.08
CA PRO A 165 6.00 -12.33 -8.34
C PRO A 165 7.41 -11.76 -8.40
N HIS A 166 7.58 -10.47 -8.71
CA HIS A 166 8.90 -9.80 -8.63
C HIS A 166 9.36 -9.55 -7.19
N TYR A 167 8.45 -9.62 -6.21
CA TYR A 167 8.81 -9.69 -4.79
C TYR A 167 8.75 -11.11 -4.24
N GLY A 168 8.01 -11.98 -4.93
CA GLY A 168 7.73 -13.35 -4.54
C GLY A 168 8.59 -14.37 -5.26
N LYS A 169 7.95 -15.28 -5.99
CA LYS A 169 8.59 -16.38 -6.70
C LYS A 169 8.07 -16.51 -8.13
N ILE A 170 8.98 -16.46 -9.10
CA ILE A 170 8.69 -16.75 -10.50
C ILE A 170 9.09 -18.21 -10.78
N VAL A 171 8.15 -19.02 -11.23
CA VAL A 171 8.35 -20.45 -11.57
C VAL A 171 8.11 -20.73 -13.05
N VAL A 172 7.47 -19.80 -13.76
CA VAL A 172 7.25 -19.82 -15.20
C VAL A 172 7.69 -18.48 -15.78
N ASP A 173 8.64 -18.50 -16.71
CA ASP A 173 9.29 -17.30 -17.25
C ASP A 173 9.74 -17.50 -18.72
N ASP A 174 8.77 -17.95 -19.56
CA ASP A 174 9.02 -18.20 -20.99
C ASP A 174 8.73 -16.99 -21.88
N GLY A 175 8.24 -15.86 -21.28
CA GLY A 175 7.88 -14.65 -22.00
C GLY A 175 9.10 -13.82 -22.42
N GLU A 176 8.86 -12.86 -23.33
CA GLU A 176 9.90 -11.98 -23.88
C GLU A 176 9.68 -10.54 -23.40
N VAL A 177 10.80 -9.82 -23.19
CA VAL A 177 10.77 -8.36 -22.94
C VAL A 177 10.33 -7.61 -24.18
N LEU A 178 9.90 -6.38 -24.02
CA LEU A 178 9.46 -5.53 -25.12
C LEU A 178 10.61 -5.23 -26.10
N PRO A 179 10.33 -5.21 -27.40
CA PRO A 179 11.32 -4.77 -28.39
C PRO A 179 11.65 -3.29 -28.16
N LYS A 180 12.89 -2.92 -28.46
CA LYS A 180 13.35 -1.54 -28.32
C LYS A 180 12.45 -0.55 -29.07
N GLY A 181 11.95 0.46 -28.39
CA GLY A 181 11.08 1.48 -28.95
C GLY A 181 9.60 1.11 -28.99
N ALA A 182 9.18 0.04 -28.31
CA ALA A 182 7.77 -0.26 -28.09
C ALA A 182 7.02 0.95 -27.50
N LYS A 183 5.72 1.08 -27.81
CA LYS A 183 4.89 2.21 -27.39
C LYS A 183 3.76 1.81 -26.43
N ASP A 184 3.52 0.51 -26.28
CA ASP A 184 2.47 -0.07 -25.45
C ASP A 184 2.92 -1.43 -24.89
N ASN A 185 2.06 -2.06 -24.09
CA ASN A 185 2.31 -3.32 -23.42
C ASN A 185 1.67 -4.55 -24.10
N ILE A 186 1.15 -4.41 -25.33
CA ILE A 186 0.45 -5.52 -26.02
C ILE A 186 1.37 -6.74 -26.15
N HIS A 187 2.66 -6.50 -26.37
CA HIS A 187 3.67 -7.56 -26.53
C HIS A 187 4.59 -7.72 -25.31
N ALA A 188 4.21 -7.17 -24.14
CA ALA A 188 4.94 -7.37 -22.88
C ALA A 188 4.68 -8.79 -22.31
N THR A 189 4.98 -9.82 -23.11
CA THR A 189 4.59 -11.21 -22.78
C THR A 189 5.27 -11.74 -21.53
N LYS A 190 6.50 -11.29 -21.25
CA LYS A 190 7.20 -11.62 -19.99
C LYS A 190 6.45 -11.07 -18.79
N TYR A 191 6.12 -9.78 -18.79
CA TYR A 191 5.37 -9.16 -17.71
C TYR A 191 3.99 -9.81 -17.53
N GLN A 192 3.26 -10.00 -18.64
CA GLN A 192 1.94 -10.64 -18.61
C GLN A 192 1.99 -12.05 -18.02
N GLN A 193 3.02 -12.84 -18.36
CA GLN A 193 3.20 -14.18 -17.81
C GLN A 193 3.63 -14.13 -16.35
N ARG A 194 4.62 -13.32 -16.01
CA ARG A 194 5.11 -13.18 -14.63
C ARG A 194 4.02 -12.77 -13.68
N THR A 195 3.18 -11.79 -14.06
CA THR A 195 2.15 -11.19 -13.19
C THR A 195 0.74 -11.76 -13.37
N GLY A 196 0.53 -12.67 -14.31
CA GLY A 196 -0.80 -13.24 -14.61
C GLY A 196 -0.87 -14.77 -14.55
N ASP A 197 0.25 -15.50 -14.65
CA ASP A 197 0.24 -16.96 -14.53
C ASP A 197 0.00 -17.37 -13.07
N LEU A 198 -1.08 -18.15 -12.83
CA LEU A 198 -1.47 -18.57 -11.49
C LEU A 198 -0.37 -19.31 -10.74
N ARG A 199 0.51 -20.03 -11.43
CA ARG A 199 1.64 -20.77 -10.80
C ARG A 199 2.63 -19.78 -10.15
N ASN A 200 2.92 -18.66 -10.79
CA ASN A 200 3.77 -17.61 -10.25
C ASN A 200 3.09 -16.90 -9.07
N LEU A 201 1.81 -16.58 -9.22
CA LEU A 201 1.00 -15.90 -8.23
C LEU A 201 0.86 -16.74 -6.95
N GLU A 202 0.53 -18.04 -7.08
CA GLU A 202 0.41 -18.97 -5.96
C GLU A 202 1.77 -19.24 -5.29
N ALA A 203 2.85 -19.40 -6.07
CA ALA A 203 4.19 -19.57 -5.52
C ALA A 203 4.62 -18.35 -4.69
N SER A 204 4.24 -17.15 -5.13
CA SER A 204 4.52 -15.89 -4.42
C SER A 204 3.74 -15.78 -3.11
N ASN A 205 2.45 -16.14 -3.10
CA ASN A 205 1.65 -16.22 -1.88
C ASN A 205 2.21 -17.25 -0.89
N GLN A 206 2.70 -18.40 -1.39
CA GLN A 206 3.34 -19.41 -0.55
C GLN A 206 4.66 -18.91 0.07
N LEU A 207 5.48 -18.15 -0.67
CA LEU A 207 6.68 -17.54 -0.12
C LEU A 207 6.35 -16.51 0.96
N PHE A 208 5.33 -15.69 0.75
CA PHE A 208 4.87 -14.74 1.77
C PHE A 208 4.38 -15.46 3.03
N ALA A 209 3.61 -16.55 2.89
CA ALA A 209 3.20 -17.36 4.04
C ALA A 209 4.41 -17.90 4.82
N LYS A 210 5.44 -18.40 4.14
CA LYS A 210 6.69 -18.84 4.77
C LYS A 210 7.41 -17.71 5.51
N LEU A 211 7.45 -16.50 4.94
CA LEU A 211 8.01 -15.34 5.61
C LEU A 211 7.24 -15.01 6.90
N VAL A 212 5.89 -14.99 6.84
CA VAL A 212 5.05 -14.73 8.01
C VAL A 212 5.29 -15.77 9.11
N ASP A 213 5.36 -17.06 8.75
CA ASP A 213 5.65 -18.14 9.68
C ASP A 213 7.04 -17.97 10.33
N ALA A 214 8.06 -17.63 9.53
CA ALA A 214 9.42 -17.40 10.03
C ALA A 214 9.51 -16.19 10.98
N MET A 215 8.72 -15.14 10.73
CA MET A 215 8.59 -13.98 11.62
C MET A 215 7.87 -14.33 12.91
N HIS A 216 6.76 -15.06 12.84
CA HIS A 216 6.00 -15.49 14.01
C HIS A 216 6.82 -16.42 14.91
N GLN A 217 7.65 -17.30 14.35
CA GLN A 217 8.59 -18.14 15.11
C GLN A 217 9.60 -17.33 15.91
N ARG A 218 9.93 -16.11 15.46
CA ARG A 218 10.80 -15.15 16.17
C ARG A 218 10.03 -14.21 17.11
N GLY A 219 8.72 -14.38 17.24
CA GLY A 219 7.86 -13.51 18.04
C GLY A 219 7.50 -12.17 17.38
N MET A 220 7.95 -11.95 16.15
CA MET A 220 7.66 -10.73 15.37
C MET A 220 6.24 -10.73 14.85
N LYS A 221 5.64 -9.53 14.68
CA LYS A 221 4.34 -9.30 14.06
C LYS A 221 4.51 -8.73 12.66
N VAL A 222 3.48 -8.95 11.82
CA VAL A 222 3.44 -8.47 10.44
C VAL A 222 2.25 -7.53 10.27
N ILE A 223 2.49 -6.39 9.63
CA ILE A 223 1.45 -5.49 9.13
C ILE A 223 1.65 -5.38 7.62
N LEU A 224 0.58 -5.65 6.87
CA LEU A 224 0.56 -5.52 5.42
C LEU A 224 -0.22 -4.25 5.04
N ASP A 225 0.36 -3.38 4.22
CA ASP A 225 -0.30 -2.18 3.71
C ASP A 225 -1.40 -2.55 2.70
N GLY A 226 -2.63 -2.15 2.99
CA GLY A 226 -3.78 -2.34 2.12
C GLY A 226 -4.16 -1.02 1.44
N VAL A 227 -3.92 -0.91 0.13
CA VAL A 227 -4.27 0.29 -0.65
C VAL A 227 -5.75 0.21 -1.07
N PHE A 228 -6.65 0.64 -0.18
CA PHE A 228 -8.10 0.57 -0.43
C PHE A 228 -8.69 1.88 -0.96
N ASN A 229 -7.89 2.95 -1.09
CA ASN A 229 -8.36 4.25 -1.58
C ASN A 229 -8.50 4.30 -3.11
N HIS A 230 -7.70 3.54 -3.84
CA HIS A 230 -7.66 3.53 -5.30
C HIS A 230 -6.99 2.24 -5.81
N CYS A 231 -7.16 1.93 -7.09
CA CYS A 231 -6.38 0.91 -7.80
C CYS A 231 -5.44 1.53 -8.83
N GLY A 232 -4.49 0.75 -9.33
CA GLY A 232 -3.59 1.14 -10.40
C GLY A 232 -4.24 1.13 -11.79
N SER A 233 -3.60 1.76 -12.76
CA SER A 233 -4.05 1.75 -14.17
C SER A 233 -3.96 0.37 -14.82
N PHE A 234 -3.13 -0.54 -14.28
CA PHE A 234 -2.98 -1.93 -14.73
C PHE A 234 -3.98 -2.87 -14.05
N ASN A 235 -4.83 -2.34 -13.15
CA ASN A 235 -5.72 -3.16 -12.33
C ASN A 235 -6.61 -4.09 -13.17
N LYS A 236 -6.71 -5.37 -12.76
CA LYS A 236 -7.43 -6.42 -13.49
C LYS A 236 -8.93 -6.16 -13.65
N TRP A 237 -9.55 -5.45 -12.72
CA TRP A 237 -10.97 -5.13 -12.81
C TRP A 237 -11.26 -4.03 -13.83
N MET A 238 -10.31 -3.10 -14.01
CA MET A 238 -10.36 -2.08 -15.06
C MET A 238 -9.83 -2.61 -16.38
N ASP A 239 -8.67 -3.27 -16.36
CA ASP A 239 -7.90 -3.80 -17.49
C ASP A 239 -7.71 -2.77 -18.63
N ARG A 240 -7.39 -1.52 -18.26
CA ARG A 240 -7.16 -0.45 -19.24
C ARG A 240 -5.97 -0.76 -20.15
N GLU A 241 -4.94 -1.34 -19.61
CA GLU A 241 -3.70 -1.69 -20.34
C GLU A 241 -3.81 -3.03 -21.08
N ARG A 242 -4.99 -3.69 -21.02
CA ARG A 242 -5.30 -4.96 -21.73
C ARG A 242 -4.36 -6.12 -21.41
N ILE A 243 -3.85 -6.16 -20.20
CA ILE A 243 -2.92 -7.19 -19.73
C ILE A 243 -3.62 -8.53 -19.53
N TYR A 244 -4.88 -8.49 -19.10
CA TYR A 244 -5.70 -9.67 -18.81
C TYR A 244 -6.54 -10.13 -19.99
N GLU A 245 -6.71 -9.30 -21.01
CA GLU A 245 -7.53 -9.63 -22.18
C GLU A 245 -7.11 -10.91 -22.90
N PRO A 246 -5.80 -11.24 -23.06
CA PRO A 246 -5.37 -12.50 -23.64
C PRO A 246 -5.47 -13.70 -22.71
N GLN A 247 -5.81 -13.51 -21.44
CA GLN A 247 -5.83 -14.59 -20.44
C GLN A 247 -7.22 -15.20 -20.33
N PRO A 248 -7.42 -16.51 -20.62
CA PRO A 248 -8.75 -17.10 -20.74
C PRO A 248 -9.53 -17.16 -19.44
N ASP A 249 -8.84 -17.15 -18.30
CA ASP A 249 -9.44 -17.33 -16.97
C ASP A 249 -9.88 -16.02 -16.30
N TYR A 250 -9.65 -14.88 -16.97
CA TYR A 250 -10.04 -13.57 -16.45
C TYR A 250 -11.23 -12.98 -17.19
N PRO A 251 -12.28 -12.53 -16.49
CA PRO A 251 -13.35 -11.77 -17.09
C PRO A 251 -12.80 -10.46 -17.71
N LYS A 252 -13.43 -10.00 -18.79
CA LYS A 252 -13.06 -8.70 -19.40
C LYS A 252 -13.18 -7.56 -18.39
N GLY A 253 -12.18 -6.71 -18.33
CA GLY A 253 -12.17 -5.54 -17.46
C GLY A 253 -13.24 -4.50 -17.81
N ALA A 254 -13.55 -3.63 -16.87
CA ALA A 254 -14.58 -2.60 -17.00
C ALA A 254 -14.28 -1.59 -18.12
N TYR A 255 -13.01 -1.35 -18.45
CA TYR A 255 -12.59 -0.48 -19.56
C TYR A 255 -12.77 -1.15 -20.91
N VAL A 256 -12.59 -2.49 -20.96
CA VAL A 256 -12.66 -3.26 -22.20
C VAL A 256 -14.11 -3.54 -22.62
N SER A 257 -15.03 -3.66 -21.67
CA SER A 257 -16.43 -4.03 -21.96
C SER A 257 -17.43 -3.38 -21.01
N ALA A 258 -18.47 -2.78 -21.57
CA ALA A 258 -19.61 -2.27 -20.79
C ALA A 258 -20.41 -3.39 -20.08
N GLN A 259 -20.26 -4.65 -20.51
CA GLN A 259 -20.87 -5.83 -19.90
C GLN A 259 -19.94 -6.51 -18.89
N SER A 260 -18.80 -5.91 -18.56
CA SER A 260 -17.89 -6.42 -17.54
C SER A 260 -18.60 -6.61 -16.20
N PRO A 261 -18.34 -7.70 -15.47
CA PRO A 261 -18.85 -7.87 -14.11
C PRO A 261 -18.31 -6.81 -13.14
N TYR A 262 -17.21 -6.15 -13.50
CA TYR A 262 -16.56 -5.10 -12.71
C TYR A 262 -17.04 -3.69 -13.07
N ARG A 263 -17.97 -3.53 -14.02
CA ARG A 263 -18.40 -2.21 -14.51
C ARG A 263 -18.94 -1.32 -13.38
N SER A 264 -19.67 -1.90 -12.42
CA SER A 264 -20.23 -1.18 -11.28
C SER A 264 -19.21 -0.74 -10.22
N PHE A 265 -17.96 -1.21 -10.30
CA PHE A 265 -16.89 -0.80 -9.38
C PHE A 265 -16.35 0.59 -9.70
N PHE A 266 -16.63 1.12 -10.89
CA PHE A 266 -16.05 2.35 -11.40
C PHE A 266 -17.13 3.32 -11.87
N LEU A 267 -16.84 4.62 -11.71
CA LEU A 267 -17.66 5.68 -12.29
C LEU A 267 -17.13 6.03 -13.68
N PHE A 268 -18.00 5.93 -14.68
CA PHE A 268 -17.69 6.29 -16.06
C PHE A 268 -18.33 7.63 -16.41
N HIS A 269 -17.56 8.52 -17.02
CA HIS A 269 -18.03 9.86 -17.40
C HIS A 269 -18.86 9.80 -18.68
N ASN A 270 -20.09 10.32 -18.65
CA ASN A 270 -20.98 10.47 -19.82
C ASN A 270 -21.18 9.19 -20.67
N ASN A 271 -21.30 8.03 -20.06
CA ASN A 271 -21.39 6.73 -20.75
C ASN A 271 -20.19 6.40 -21.66
N GLN A 272 -19.09 7.13 -21.56
CA GLN A 272 -17.86 6.78 -22.26
C GLN A 272 -17.21 5.55 -21.63
N ASP A 273 -16.43 4.84 -22.43
CA ASP A 273 -15.67 3.65 -21.97
C ASP A 273 -14.36 4.04 -21.25
N SER A 274 -14.37 5.18 -20.57
CA SER A 274 -13.25 5.63 -19.75
C SER A 274 -13.72 5.93 -18.32
N ALA A 275 -13.01 5.43 -17.35
CA ALA A 275 -13.24 5.76 -15.96
C ALA A 275 -12.86 7.21 -15.68
N TRP A 276 -13.47 7.81 -14.66
CA TRP A 276 -13.10 9.13 -14.18
C TRP A 276 -11.67 9.10 -13.61
N PRO A 277 -10.72 9.91 -14.12
CA PRO A 277 -9.36 9.91 -13.60
C PRO A 277 -9.30 10.48 -12.19
N TYR A 278 -8.61 9.81 -11.28
CA TYR A 278 -8.27 10.31 -9.95
C TYR A 278 -6.94 11.05 -9.98
N ASN A 279 -6.93 12.35 -9.67
CA ASN A 279 -5.72 13.19 -9.61
C ASN A 279 -4.76 13.06 -10.81
N GLY A 280 -5.26 12.60 -11.97
CA GLY A 280 -4.46 12.42 -13.18
C GLY A 280 -3.44 11.29 -13.13
N THR A 281 -3.36 10.53 -12.04
CA THR A 281 -2.36 9.47 -11.84
C THR A 281 -2.97 8.08 -11.92
N TYR A 282 -4.21 7.92 -11.48
CA TYR A 282 -4.92 6.65 -11.44
C TYR A 282 -6.26 6.75 -12.14
N ASP A 283 -6.59 5.72 -12.91
CA ASP A 283 -7.89 5.60 -13.56
C ASP A 283 -8.73 4.60 -12.79
N GLY A 284 -9.68 5.09 -12.08
CA GLY A 284 -10.65 4.23 -11.43
C GLY A 284 -10.94 4.60 -9.99
N TRP A 285 -12.20 4.44 -9.68
CA TRP A 285 -12.80 4.60 -8.36
C TRP A 285 -13.70 3.41 -8.09
N TRP A 286 -13.76 3.05 -6.83
CA TRP A 286 -14.85 2.24 -6.30
C TRP A 286 -15.98 3.11 -5.84
#